data_cb803f91ea1e422b083f5b2bdea766d5
#
_entry.id   cb803f91ea1e422b083f5b2bdea766d5
#
_cell.length_a   1.000
_cell.length_b   1.000
_cell.length_c   1.000
_cell.angle_alpha   90.00
_cell.angle_beta   90.00
_cell.angle_gamma   90.00
#
_symmetry.space_group_name_H-M   'P 1'
#
loop_
_entity.id
_entity.type
_entity.pdbx_description
1 polymer ?
#
loop_
_entity_poly.entity_id
_entity_poly.type
_entity_poly.pdbx_seq_one_letter_code
_entity_poly.pdbx_strand_id
1 'polypeptide(L)'
;MSLLQMSNICKSFGGISVLKNVQLTVEKGEVHALLGENGAGKSTLMNVLTGVFPRDKGEIEFDGNELKNITIKQSENMGIAFVHQELNLFNDLKVYENIFLQKEYTTKLGRLDKKKMIQEAERLFQELGVDIDPTQQVSKLKTSQKQ
;
A
#
# COMPACT_ATOMS: atom_id res chain seq x y z
N MET A 1 1.84 18.65 14.83
CA MET A 1 2.21 18.88 13.39
C MET A 1 1.58 17.75 12.60
N SER A 2 0.76 18.06 11.62
CA SER A 2 0.11 17.07 10.78
C SER A 2 1.13 16.24 10.00
N LEU A 3 0.94 14.93 9.95
CA LEU A 3 1.71 14.03 9.10
C LEU A 3 1.20 14.09 7.67
N LEU A 4 -0.12 14.12 7.51
CA LEU A 4 -0.81 14.20 6.22
C LEU A 4 -1.83 15.32 6.26
N GLN A 5 -1.84 16.13 5.22
CA GLN A 5 -2.90 17.11 4.97
C GLN A 5 -3.33 17.02 3.51
N MET A 6 -4.62 16.76 3.29
CA MET A 6 -5.27 16.78 1.99
C MET A 6 -6.30 17.91 1.98
N SER A 7 -6.18 18.84 1.06
CA SER A 7 -7.03 20.06 1.03
C SER A 7 -7.71 20.22 -0.32
N ASN A 8 -9.03 20.42 -0.29
CA ASN A 8 -9.88 20.68 -1.46
C ASN A 8 -9.74 19.62 -2.57
N ILE A 9 -9.56 18.36 -2.18
CA ILE A 9 -9.36 17.25 -3.13
C ILE A 9 -10.63 17.03 -3.95
N CYS A 10 -10.48 17.12 -5.26
CA CYS A 10 -11.51 16.79 -6.24
C CYS A 10 -11.06 15.66 -7.14
N LYS A 11 -11.99 14.75 -7.48
CA LYS A 11 -11.79 13.68 -8.45
C LYS A 11 -13.08 13.32 -9.14
N SER A 12 -13.00 13.22 -10.46
CA SER A 12 -14.13 12.81 -11.32
C SER A 12 -13.71 11.66 -12.24
N PHE A 13 -14.67 10.82 -12.60
CA PHE A 13 -14.51 9.74 -13.58
C PHE A 13 -15.65 9.81 -14.59
N GLY A 14 -15.34 9.91 -15.90
CA GLY A 14 -16.34 9.98 -16.96
C GLY A 14 -17.36 11.09 -16.76
N GLY A 15 -16.96 12.24 -16.22
CA GLY A 15 -17.85 13.36 -15.93
C GLY A 15 -18.61 13.27 -14.59
N ILE A 16 -18.54 12.15 -13.89
CA ILE A 16 -19.16 11.95 -12.58
C ILE A 16 -18.17 12.37 -11.49
N SER A 17 -18.54 13.38 -10.68
CA SER A 17 -17.71 13.85 -9.57
C SER A 17 -17.86 12.92 -8.35
N VAL A 18 -16.76 12.27 -7.97
CA VAL A 18 -16.68 11.33 -6.83
C VAL A 18 -16.14 12.02 -5.58
N LEU A 19 -15.10 12.83 -5.70
CA LEU A 19 -14.60 13.66 -4.60
C LEU A 19 -14.88 15.14 -4.90
N LYS A 20 -15.46 15.83 -3.92
CA LYS A 20 -15.87 17.24 -4.04
C LYS A 20 -15.31 18.04 -2.86
N ASN A 21 -14.18 18.72 -3.07
CA ASN A 21 -13.52 19.54 -2.04
C ASN A 21 -13.29 18.81 -0.72
N VAL A 22 -12.86 17.53 -0.81
CA VAL A 22 -12.62 16.68 0.37
C VAL A 22 -11.38 17.16 1.11
N GLN A 23 -11.47 17.15 2.44
CA GLN A 23 -10.37 17.47 3.34
C GLN A 23 -10.10 16.28 4.25
N LEU A 24 -8.82 16.03 4.53
CA LEU A 24 -8.38 15.01 5.47
C LEU A 24 -7.08 15.51 6.12
N THR A 25 -7.01 15.46 7.44
CA THR A 25 -5.80 15.75 8.20
C THR A 25 -5.53 14.60 9.16
N VAL A 26 -4.30 14.11 9.20
CA VAL A 26 -3.85 13.04 10.10
C VAL A 26 -2.59 13.48 10.81
N GLU A 27 -2.57 13.38 12.14
CA GLU A 27 -1.41 13.72 12.98
C GLU A 27 -0.42 12.54 13.07
N LYS A 28 0.82 12.83 13.45
CA LYS A 28 1.83 11.78 13.70
C LYS A 28 1.40 10.89 14.86
N GLY A 29 1.44 9.57 14.66
CA GLY A 29 1.06 8.57 15.66
C GLY A 29 -0.45 8.43 15.87
N GLU A 30 -1.27 9.07 15.04
CA GLU A 30 -2.73 8.99 15.12
C GLU A 30 -3.26 7.73 14.42
N VAL A 31 -4.29 7.14 15.01
CA VAL A 31 -5.17 6.16 14.34
C VAL A 31 -6.42 6.90 13.87
N HIS A 32 -6.49 7.17 12.57
CA HIS A 32 -7.57 7.93 11.95
C HIS A 32 -8.58 7.01 11.27
N ALA A 33 -9.85 7.04 11.69
CA ALA A 33 -10.92 6.24 11.08
C ALA A 33 -11.67 7.04 10.01
N LEU A 34 -11.66 6.54 8.78
CA LEU A 34 -12.42 7.12 7.66
C LEU A 34 -13.74 6.38 7.49
N LEU A 35 -14.84 6.97 7.96
CA LEU A 35 -16.17 6.40 7.94
C LEU A 35 -17.02 6.97 6.79
N GLY A 36 -17.98 6.19 6.31
CA GLY A 36 -18.91 6.59 5.26
C GLY A 36 -19.55 5.37 4.57
N GLU A 37 -20.62 5.61 3.86
CA GLU A 37 -21.35 4.60 3.09
C GLU A 37 -20.52 4.00 1.95
N ASN A 38 -20.96 2.87 1.40
CA ASN A 38 -20.36 2.32 0.18
C ASN A 38 -20.57 3.29 -0.98
N GLY A 39 -19.52 3.58 -1.73
CA GLY A 39 -19.57 4.58 -2.80
C GLY A 39 -19.29 6.03 -2.36
N ALA A 40 -19.11 6.32 -1.06
CA ALA A 40 -18.80 7.67 -0.56
C ALA A 40 -17.43 8.23 -0.99
N GLY A 41 -16.63 7.49 -1.76
CA GLY A 41 -15.34 7.94 -2.28
C GLY A 41 -14.13 7.63 -1.38
N LYS A 42 -14.29 6.87 -0.28
CA LYS A 42 -13.19 6.54 0.64
C LYS A 42 -11.98 5.89 -0.06
N SER A 43 -12.23 4.82 -0.83
CA SER A 43 -11.18 4.15 -1.60
C SER A 43 -10.59 5.06 -2.69
N THR A 44 -11.39 5.93 -3.29
CA THR A 44 -10.92 6.91 -4.27
C THR A 44 -9.97 7.92 -3.62
N LEU A 45 -10.29 8.39 -2.41
CA LEU A 45 -9.43 9.31 -1.66
C LEU A 45 -8.07 8.65 -1.34
N MET A 46 -8.08 7.39 -0.87
CA MET A 46 -6.86 6.64 -0.62
C MET A 46 -6.06 6.35 -1.89
N ASN A 47 -6.71 6.03 -2.99
CA ASN A 47 -6.06 5.84 -4.29
C ASN A 47 -5.46 7.14 -4.85
N VAL A 48 -6.04 8.30 -4.53
CA VAL A 48 -5.43 9.61 -4.84
C VAL A 48 -4.19 9.83 -3.98
N LEU A 49 -4.24 9.54 -2.69
CA LEU A 49 -3.11 9.67 -1.77
C LEU A 49 -1.94 8.78 -2.19
N THR A 50 -2.21 7.54 -2.61
CA THR A 50 -1.18 6.57 -2.99
C THR A 50 -0.69 6.71 -4.44
N GLY A 51 -1.25 7.65 -5.21
CA GLY A 51 -0.83 7.91 -6.60
C GLY A 51 -1.37 6.92 -7.63
N VAL A 52 -2.37 6.09 -7.27
CA VAL A 52 -3.10 5.21 -8.22
C VAL A 52 -3.93 6.08 -9.18
N PHE A 53 -4.57 7.13 -8.64
CA PHE A 53 -5.30 8.11 -9.46
C PHE A 53 -4.73 9.52 -9.27
N PRO A 54 -4.50 10.27 -10.36
CA PRO A 54 -4.19 11.69 -10.22
C PRO A 54 -5.44 12.43 -9.71
N ARG A 55 -5.24 13.39 -8.80
CA ARG A 55 -6.31 14.30 -8.42
C ARG A 55 -6.60 15.31 -9.52
N ASP A 56 -7.85 15.78 -9.61
CA ASP A 56 -8.23 16.81 -10.57
C ASP A 56 -7.93 18.21 -10.01
N LYS A 57 -8.12 18.39 -8.68
CA LYS A 57 -7.84 19.63 -7.94
C LYS A 57 -7.43 19.31 -6.51
N GLY A 58 -6.92 20.33 -5.82
CA GLY A 58 -6.55 20.28 -4.42
C GLY A 58 -5.06 20.02 -4.20
N GLU A 59 -4.67 20.01 -2.95
CA GLU A 59 -3.27 19.90 -2.51
C GLU A 59 -3.12 18.76 -1.53
N ILE A 60 -1.98 18.08 -1.58
CA ILE A 60 -1.60 17.03 -0.63
C ILE A 60 -0.23 17.38 -0.09
N GLU A 61 -0.11 17.42 1.23
CA GLU A 61 1.15 17.58 1.94
C GLU A 61 1.38 16.35 2.82
N PHE A 62 2.57 15.79 2.77
CA PHE A 62 2.98 14.66 3.59
C PHE A 62 4.34 14.94 4.24
N ASP A 63 4.38 14.88 5.56
CA ASP A 63 5.56 15.19 6.40
C ASP A 63 6.24 16.52 6.00
N GLY A 64 5.43 17.58 5.80
CA GLY A 64 5.90 18.90 5.41
C GLY A 64 6.28 19.09 3.94
N ASN A 65 6.07 18.07 3.10
CA ASN A 65 6.40 18.11 1.67
C ASN A 65 5.13 18.09 0.80
N GLU A 66 5.03 19.05 -0.11
CA GLU A 66 3.94 19.07 -1.10
C GLU A 66 4.08 17.93 -2.12
N LEU A 67 3.03 17.13 -2.28
CA LEU A 67 2.94 16.03 -3.25
C LEU A 67 2.22 16.51 -4.51
N LYS A 68 2.94 16.89 -5.58
CA LYS A 68 2.29 17.43 -6.80
C LYS A 68 1.65 16.33 -7.65
N ASN A 69 2.42 15.42 -8.20
CA ASN A 69 1.96 14.31 -9.04
C ASN A 69 2.67 13.04 -8.60
N ILE A 70 2.20 12.48 -7.50
CA ILE A 70 2.80 11.30 -6.92
C ILE A 70 2.45 10.05 -7.73
N THR A 71 3.44 9.18 -7.93
CA THR A 71 3.25 7.82 -8.44
C THR A 71 3.24 6.84 -7.29
N ILE A 72 2.72 5.62 -7.51
CA ILE A 72 2.70 4.54 -6.50
C ILE A 72 4.10 4.33 -5.91
N LYS A 73 5.12 4.22 -6.76
CA LYS A 73 6.51 4.02 -6.32
C LYS A 73 7.04 5.19 -5.46
N GLN A 74 6.64 6.42 -5.77
CA GLN A 74 7.02 7.57 -4.97
C GLN A 74 6.32 7.58 -3.61
N SER A 75 5.02 7.24 -3.54
CA SER A 75 4.31 7.13 -2.27
C SER A 75 4.91 6.05 -1.38
N GLU A 76 5.24 4.87 -1.92
CA GLU A 76 5.94 3.81 -1.20
C GLU A 76 7.29 4.27 -0.65
N ASN A 77 8.10 4.96 -1.46
CA ASN A 77 9.41 5.47 -1.04
C ASN A 77 9.33 6.52 0.08
N MET A 78 8.20 7.20 0.20
CA MET A 78 7.90 8.15 1.27
C MET A 78 7.36 7.46 2.54
N GLY A 79 7.16 6.14 2.51
CA GLY A 79 6.66 5.34 3.63
C GLY A 79 5.13 5.23 3.68
N ILE A 80 4.42 5.64 2.63
CA ILE A 80 2.97 5.44 2.54
C ILE A 80 2.72 4.01 2.04
N ALA A 81 2.22 3.14 2.92
CA ALA A 81 1.82 1.78 2.58
C ALA A 81 0.30 1.68 2.50
N PHE A 82 -0.20 0.94 1.51
CA PHE A 82 -1.63 0.72 1.32
C PHE A 82 -1.95 -0.77 1.31
N VAL A 83 -2.84 -1.18 2.22
CA VAL A 83 -3.33 -2.56 2.28
C VAL A 83 -4.67 -2.62 1.53
N HIS A 84 -4.71 -3.36 0.43
CA HIS A 84 -5.91 -3.56 -0.37
C HIS A 84 -6.89 -4.51 0.33
N GLN A 85 -8.19 -4.33 0.06
CA GLN A 85 -9.25 -5.22 0.57
C GLN A 85 -9.17 -6.62 -0.06
N GLU A 86 -8.74 -6.71 -1.31
CA GLU A 86 -8.59 -7.96 -2.03
C GLU A 86 -7.18 -8.52 -1.86
N LEU A 87 -7.11 -9.80 -1.57
CA LEU A 87 -5.85 -10.53 -1.48
C LEU A 87 -5.40 -10.94 -2.88
N ASN A 88 -4.63 -10.09 -3.52
CA ASN A 88 -4.06 -10.34 -4.85
C ASN A 88 -2.80 -11.23 -4.74
N LEU A 89 -2.95 -12.42 -4.19
CA LEU A 89 -1.86 -13.37 -4.03
C LEU A 89 -1.76 -14.34 -5.22
N PHE A 90 -0.56 -14.61 -5.66
CA PHE A 90 -0.27 -15.63 -6.67
C PHE A 90 -0.21 -17.00 -6.00
N ASN A 91 -1.29 -17.77 -6.11
CA ASN A 91 -1.47 -19.04 -5.39
C ASN A 91 -0.43 -20.11 -5.77
N ASP A 92 0.10 -20.09 -6.98
CA ASP A 92 1.07 -21.04 -7.50
C ASP A 92 2.51 -20.73 -7.08
N LEU A 93 2.76 -19.51 -6.62
CA LEU A 93 4.05 -19.09 -6.11
C LEU A 93 4.21 -19.46 -4.63
N LYS A 94 5.46 -19.52 -4.19
CA LYS A 94 5.80 -19.65 -2.78
C LYS A 94 5.56 -18.35 -2.03
N VAL A 95 5.44 -18.44 -0.72
CA VAL A 95 5.18 -17.30 0.15
C VAL A 95 6.27 -16.23 -0.01
N TYR A 96 7.56 -16.61 0.07
CA TYR A 96 8.65 -15.64 -0.12
C TYR A 96 8.66 -15.00 -1.53
N GLU A 97 8.21 -15.72 -2.56
CA GLU A 97 8.11 -15.17 -3.93
C GLU A 97 7.00 -14.14 -4.05
N ASN A 98 5.88 -14.32 -3.33
CA ASN A 98 4.82 -13.31 -3.24
C ASN A 98 5.28 -12.06 -2.49
N ILE A 99 5.98 -12.20 -1.35
CA ILE A 99 6.44 -11.08 -0.53
C ILE A 99 7.39 -10.18 -1.31
N PHE A 100 8.31 -10.78 -2.07
CA PHE A 100 9.36 -10.03 -2.78
C PHE A 100 9.05 -9.81 -4.27
N LEU A 101 7.81 -10.02 -4.70
CA LEU A 101 7.43 -9.78 -6.11
C LEU A 101 7.73 -8.34 -6.52
N GLN A 102 8.49 -8.16 -7.62
CA GLN A 102 9.04 -6.90 -8.12
C GLN A 102 10.05 -6.19 -7.18
N LYS A 103 10.42 -6.83 -6.07
CA LYS A 103 11.42 -6.34 -5.10
C LYS A 103 12.42 -7.47 -4.76
N GLU A 104 12.68 -8.36 -5.72
CA GLU A 104 13.51 -9.54 -5.54
C GLU A 104 14.96 -9.16 -5.21
N TYR A 105 15.54 -9.88 -4.26
CA TYR A 105 16.99 -9.80 -4.02
C TYR A 105 17.74 -10.52 -5.14
N THR A 106 18.79 -9.87 -5.64
CA THR A 106 19.67 -10.44 -6.65
C THR A 106 21.10 -10.58 -6.13
N THR A 107 21.78 -11.62 -6.57
CA THR A 107 23.22 -11.79 -6.35
C THR A 107 24.03 -10.79 -7.20
N LYS A 108 25.34 -10.68 -6.93
CA LYS A 108 26.25 -9.83 -7.73
C LYS A 108 26.28 -10.22 -9.23
N LEU A 109 25.86 -11.44 -9.57
CA LEU A 109 25.78 -11.95 -10.95
C LEU A 109 24.37 -11.76 -11.57
N GLY A 110 23.48 -10.99 -10.93
CA GLY A 110 22.13 -10.74 -11.43
C GLY A 110 21.14 -11.91 -11.31
N ARG A 111 21.49 -13.00 -10.61
CA ARG A 111 20.60 -14.13 -10.35
C ARG A 111 19.78 -13.87 -9.09
N LEU A 112 18.56 -14.42 -9.02
CA LEU A 112 17.72 -14.35 -7.83
C LEU A 112 18.42 -14.97 -6.61
N ASP A 113 18.51 -14.20 -5.53
CA ASP A 113 19.03 -14.66 -4.25
C ASP A 113 17.89 -15.22 -3.37
N LYS A 114 17.45 -16.43 -3.72
CA LYS A 114 16.37 -17.14 -3.02
C LYS A 114 16.67 -17.32 -1.53
N LYS A 115 17.94 -17.59 -1.19
CA LYS A 115 18.33 -17.81 0.21
C LYS A 115 18.10 -16.54 1.04
N LYS A 116 18.50 -15.40 0.52
CA LYS A 116 18.30 -14.11 1.17
C LYS A 116 16.81 -13.77 1.30
N MET A 117 16.01 -14.01 0.24
CA MET A 117 14.55 -13.77 0.28
C MET A 117 13.87 -14.62 1.36
N ILE A 118 14.24 -15.90 1.48
CA ILE A 118 13.70 -16.80 2.51
C ILE A 118 14.07 -16.30 3.91
N GLN A 119 15.34 -15.96 4.15
CA GLN A 119 15.80 -15.43 5.44
C GLN A 119 15.09 -14.14 5.85
N GLU A 120 14.91 -13.21 4.91
CA GLU A 120 14.19 -11.96 5.20
C GLU A 120 12.70 -12.21 5.46
N ALA A 121 12.07 -13.16 4.75
CA ALA A 121 10.68 -13.54 5.02
C ALA A 121 10.53 -14.17 6.41
N GLU A 122 11.44 -15.06 6.82
CA GLU A 122 11.48 -15.64 8.17
C GLU A 122 11.62 -14.55 9.24
N ARG A 123 12.52 -13.59 9.03
CA ARG A 123 12.70 -12.45 9.94
C ARG A 123 11.42 -11.64 10.10
N LEU A 124 10.75 -11.30 8.99
CA LEU A 124 9.48 -10.56 9.01
C LEU A 124 8.39 -11.33 9.76
N PHE A 125 8.28 -12.64 9.56
CA PHE A 125 7.30 -13.46 10.27
C PHE A 125 7.59 -13.55 11.77
N GLN A 126 8.86 -13.63 12.17
CA GLN A 126 9.25 -13.57 13.58
C GLN A 126 8.89 -12.22 14.22
N GLU A 127 9.16 -11.10 13.54
CA GLU A 127 8.81 -9.76 14.01
C GLU A 127 7.29 -9.59 14.17
N LEU A 128 6.50 -10.20 13.29
CA LEU A 128 5.02 -10.17 13.33
C LEU A 128 4.43 -11.22 14.29
N GLY A 129 5.23 -12.13 14.82
CA GLY A 129 4.76 -13.22 15.68
C GLY A 129 3.86 -14.24 14.95
N VAL A 130 4.06 -14.44 13.64
CA VAL A 130 3.30 -15.41 12.83
C VAL A 130 4.16 -16.60 12.45
N ASP A 131 3.56 -17.80 12.51
CA ASP A 131 4.22 -19.06 12.14
C ASP A 131 3.79 -19.48 10.72
N ILE A 132 4.58 -19.07 9.74
CA ILE A 132 4.37 -19.39 8.33
C ILE A 132 5.70 -19.81 7.73
N ASP A 133 5.73 -20.99 7.08
CA ASP A 133 6.89 -21.44 6.29
C ASP A 133 6.97 -20.63 4.99
N PRO A 134 7.99 -19.79 4.79
CA PRO A 134 8.11 -18.97 3.58
C PRO A 134 8.32 -19.80 2.30
N THR A 135 8.70 -21.06 2.42
CA THR A 135 8.99 -21.95 1.27
C THR A 135 7.77 -22.70 0.77
N GLN A 136 6.65 -22.69 1.52
CA GLN A 136 5.43 -23.35 1.07
C GLN A 136 4.68 -22.51 0.00
N GLN A 137 3.85 -23.18 -0.80
CA GLN A 137 2.99 -22.51 -1.76
C GLN A 137 1.85 -21.77 -1.06
N VAL A 138 1.50 -20.59 -1.59
CA VAL A 138 0.40 -19.77 -1.07
C VAL A 138 -0.96 -20.49 -1.13
N SER A 139 -1.17 -21.37 -2.12
CA SER A 139 -2.37 -22.23 -2.21
C SER A 139 -2.60 -23.09 -0.98
N LYS A 140 -1.54 -23.47 -0.26
CA LYS A 140 -1.61 -24.32 0.94
C LYS A 140 -1.85 -23.55 2.24
N LEU A 141 -1.79 -22.23 2.21
CA LEU A 141 -2.08 -21.38 3.35
C LEU A 141 -3.58 -21.37 3.68
N LYS A 142 -3.90 -21.32 4.97
CA LYS A 142 -5.26 -21.05 5.44
C LYS A 142 -5.65 -19.61 5.10
N THR A 143 -6.93 -19.32 4.97
CA THR A 143 -7.43 -17.97 4.65
C THR A 143 -6.91 -16.92 5.63
N SER A 144 -6.88 -17.23 6.93
CA SER A 144 -6.33 -16.34 7.97
C SER A 144 -4.82 -16.09 7.87
N GLN A 145 -4.08 -16.97 7.21
CA GLN A 145 -2.64 -16.80 6.98
C GLN A 145 -2.35 -16.00 5.70
N LYS A 146 -3.35 -15.88 4.84
CA LYS A 146 -3.26 -15.09 3.60
C LYS A 146 -3.56 -13.60 3.82
N GLN A 147 -4.22 -13.26 4.93
CA GLN A 147 -4.53 -11.88 5.35
C GLN A 147 -3.38 -11.26 6.13
#